data_ad8262df8f5b5c174859d58a466096b7
#
_entry.id   ad8262df8f5b5c174859d58a466096b7
#
_cell.length_a   1.000
_cell.length_b   1.000
_cell.length_c   1.000
_cell.angle_alpha   90.00
_cell.angle_beta   90.00
_cell.angle_gamma   90.00
#
_symmetry.space_group_name_H-M   'P 1'
#
loop_
_entity.id
_entity.type
_entity.pdbx_description
1 polymer ?
#
loop_
_entity_poly.entity_id
_entity_poly.type
_entity_poly.pdbx_seq_one_letter_code
_entity_poly.pdbx_strand_id
1 'polypeptide(L)' 'MTVQIQLVSKKELRSVLGIPYSPQHIARLERTGGFPKRIKLGQNRVAWVLVEVEQWIEARMAQRQPTDSRGDSSS' A
#
# COMPACT_ATOMS: atom_id res chain seq x y z
N MET A 1 -21.94 -7.75 16.64
CA MET A 1 -20.73 -7.97 15.96
C MET A 1 -20.00 -6.69 15.69
N THR A 2 -18.75 -6.67 15.95
CA THR A 2 -17.97 -5.45 15.79
C THR A 2 -17.16 -5.50 14.53
N VAL A 3 -17.26 -4.48 13.76
CA VAL A 3 -16.43 -4.34 12.58
C VAL A 3 -15.25 -3.49 12.94
N GLN A 4 -14.06 -4.03 12.79
CA GLN A 4 -12.86 -3.27 13.08
C GLN A 4 -12.21 -2.86 11.80
N ILE A 5 -12.19 -1.58 11.55
CA ILE A 5 -11.53 -1.03 10.39
C ILE A 5 -10.31 -0.29 10.87
N GLN A 6 -9.15 -0.75 10.46
CA GLN A 6 -7.92 -0.09 10.80
C GLN A 6 -7.45 0.77 9.65
N LEU A 7 -7.03 1.97 9.97
CA LEU A 7 -6.54 2.91 8.97
C LEU A 7 -5.07 3.17 9.20
N VAL A 8 -4.37 3.47 8.13
CA VAL A 8 -2.96 3.84 8.20
C VAL A 8 -2.78 5.20 7.55
N SER A 9 -1.93 6.01 8.17
CA SER A 9 -1.64 7.33 7.66
C SER A 9 -0.51 7.27 6.63
N LYS A 10 -0.22 8.39 5.99
CA LYS A 10 0.90 8.46 5.06
C LYS A 10 2.20 8.06 5.74
N LYS A 11 2.38 8.51 6.97
CA LYS A 11 3.59 8.20 7.68
C LYS A 11 3.66 6.71 7.98
N GLU A 12 2.54 6.12 8.32
CA GLU A 12 2.51 4.71 8.66
C GLU A 12 2.69 3.82 7.44
N LEU A 13 2.32 4.28 6.27
CA LEU A 13 2.61 3.50 5.07
C LEU A 13 4.09 3.21 4.97
N ARG A 14 4.92 4.20 5.33
CA ARG A 14 6.36 4.01 5.26
C ARG A 14 6.90 3.31 6.50
N SER A 15 6.49 3.75 7.69
CA SER A 15 7.14 3.26 8.89
C SER A 15 6.63 1.89 9.32
N VAL A 16 5.37 1.59 9.07
CA VAL A 16 4.81 0.33 9.50
C VAL A 16 4.81 -0.70 8.37
N LEU A 17 4.43 -0.26 7.18
CA LEU A 17 4.30 -1.18 6.05
C LEU A 17 5.51 -1.18 5.14
N GLY A 18 6.43 -0.26 5.35
CA GLY A 18 7.65 -0.25 4.56
C GLY A 18 7.49 0.17 3.11
N ILE A 19 6.42 0.89 2.80
CA ILE A 19 6.19 1.34 1.44
C ILE A 19 6.93 2.65 1.24
N PRO A 20 7.97 2.69 0.39
CA PRO A 20 8.85 3.86 0.29
C PRO A 20 8.40 4.89 -0.74
N TYR A 21 7.16 4.87 -1.14
CA TYR A 21 6.70 5.74 -2.21
C TYR A 21 6.48 7.16 -1.69
N SER A 22 6.81 8.13 -2.52
CA SER A 22 6.54 9.52 -2.18
C SER A 22 5.04 9.80 -2.29
N PRO A 23 4.56 10.89 -1.68
CA PRO A 23 3.14 11.23 -1.81
C PRO A 23 2.70 11.44 -3.25
N GLN A 24 3.57 12.02 -4.07
CA GLN A 24 3.23 12.21 -5.47
C GLN A 24 3.10 10.88 -6.22
N HIS A 25 3.98 9.94 -5.88
CA HIS A 25 3.93 8.64 -6.52
C HIS A 25 2.66 7.90 -6.14
N ILE A 26 2.28 7.96 -4.86
CA ILE A 26 1.06 7.32 -4.40
C ILE A 26 -0.15 7.94 -5.08
N ALA A 27 -0.17 9.27 -5.19
CA ALA A 27 -1.30 9.94 -5.84
C ALA A 27 -1.43 9.50 -7.30
N ARG A 28 -0.31 9.33 -7.97
CA ARG A 28 -0.34 8.88 -9.36
C ARG A 28 -0.88 7.46 -9.45
N LEU A 29 -0.44 6.58 -8.55
CA LEU A 29 -0.93 5.21 -8.55
C LEU A 29 -2.42 5.16 -8.23
N GLU A 30 -2.89 6.01 -7.35
CA GLU A 30 -4.32 6.04 -7.05
C GLU A 30 -5.14 6.40 -8.27
N ARG A 31 -4.63 7.34 -9.07
CA ARG A 31 -5.36 7.76 -10.25
C ARG A 31 -5.43 6.67 -11.31
N THR A 32 -4.41 5.86 -11.40
CA THR A 32 -4.37 4.82 -12.41
C THR A 32 -4.91 3.49 -11.91
N GLY A 33 -5.38 3.45 -10.65
CA GLY A 33 -5.90 2.21 -10.09
C GLY A 33 -4.82 1.29 -9.56
N GLY A 34 -3.59 1.75 -9.46
CA GLY A 34 -2.50 0.89 -9.00
C GLY A 34 -2.27 0.91 -7.51
N PHE A 35 -3.10 1.61 -6.77
CA PHE A 35 -2.97 1.66 -5.32
C PHE A 35 -4.36 1.93 -4.75
N PRO A 36 -4.68 1.43 -3.56
CA PRO A 36 -5.99 1.71 -2.95
C PRO A 36 -6.20 3.20 -2.76
N LYS A 37 -7.43 3.63 -2.90
CA LYS A 37 -7.73 5.04 -2.81
C LYS A 37 -7.80 5.48 -1.36
N ARG A 38 -7.33 6.69 -1.11
CA ARG A 38 -7.30 7.23 0.24
C ARG A 38 -8.68 7.65 0.69
N ILE A 39 -8.84 7.69 2.00
CA ILE A 39 -10.05 8.21 2.61
C ILE A 39 -9.70 9.56 3.21
N LYS A 40 -10.54 10.54 2.96
CA LYS A 40 -10.33 11.86 3.52
C LYS A 40 -10.97 11.91 4.89
N LEU A 41 -10.18 12.18 5.91
CA LEU A 41 -10.67 12.26 7.27
C LEU A 41 -10.92 13.69 7.71
N GLY A 42 -10.37 14.65 7.00
CA GLY A 42 -10.52 16.06 7.33
C GLY A 42 -9.83 16.87 6.27
N GLN A 43 -9.63 18.16 6.53
CA GLN A 43 -9.08 19.02 5.50
C GLN A 43 -7.70 18.59 5.07
N ASN A 44 -6.86 18.26 6.03
CA ASN A 44 -5.48 17.89 5.71
C ASN A 44 -5.15 16.49 6.19
N ARG A 45 -6.15 15.66 6.41
CA ARG A 45 -5.91 14.33 6.93
C ARG A 45 -6.45 13.29 5.96
N VAL A 46 -5.58 12.38 5.59
CA VAL A 46 -5.98 11.27 4.74
C VAL A 46 -5.44 9.98 5.36
N ALA A 47 -6.08 8.88 5.02
CA ALA A 47 -5.64 7.59 5.49
C ALA A 47 -6.08 6.54 4.49
N TRP A 48 -5.58 5.34 4.66
CA TRP A 48 -5.96 4.21 3.82
C TRP A 48 -6.46 3.09 4.70
N VAL A 49 -7.38 2.30 4.18
CA VAL A 49 -7.86 1.14 4.92
C VAL A 49 -6.76 0.09 4.91
N LEU A 50 -6.34 -0.35 6.08
CA LEU A 50 -5.20 -1.25 6.18
C LEU A 50 -5.41 -2.53 5.39
N VAL A 51 -6.59 -3.12 5.47
CA VAL A 51 -6.83 -4.38 4.77
C VAL A 51 -6.72 -4.21 3.26
N GLU A 52 -7.11 -3.04 2.75
CA GLU A 52 -6.97 -2.79 1.32
C GLU A 52 -5.50 -2.69 0.92
N VAL A 53 -4.71 -2.03 1.75
CA VAL A 53 -3.29 -1.94 1.47
C VAL A 53 -2.64 -3.30 1.57
N GLU A 54 -3.04 -4.10 2.53
CA GLU A 54 -2.53 -5.46 2.67
C GLU A 54 -2.87 -6.30 1.44
N GLN A 55 -4.08 -6.18 0.93
CA GLN A 55 -4.47 -6.89 -0.27
C GLN A 55 -3.66 -6.43 -1.47
N TRP A 56 -3.36 -5.15 -1.53
CA TRP A 56 -2.53 -4.62 -2.59
C TRP A 56 -1.12 -5.23 -2.53
N ILE A 57 -0.58 -5.34 -1.31
CA ILE A 57 0.74 -5.95 -1.13
C ILE A 57 0.69 -7.42 -1.54
N GLU A 58 -0.35 -8.13 -1.15
CA GLU A 58 -0.48 -9.53 -1.50
C GLU A 58 -0.56 -9.73 -3.01
N ALA A 59 -1.25 -8.85 -3.70
CA ALA A 59 -1.32 -8.92 -5.14
C ALA A 59 0.05 -8.71 -5.78
N ARG A 60 0.83 -7.80 -5.20
CA ARG A 60 2.18 -7.60 -5.68
C ARG A 60 3.04 -8.82 -5.45
N MET A 61 2.88 -9.44 -4.28
CA MET A 61 3.65 -10.64 -3.98
C MET A 61 3.30 -11.76 -4.95
N ALA A 62 2.04 -11.86 -5.33
CA ALA A 62 1.63 -12.90 -6.26
C ALA A 62 2.16 -12.66 -7.66
N GLN A 63 2.48 -11.42 -7.99
CA GLN A 63 3.00 -11.09 -9.32
C GLN A 63 4.49 -11.33 -9.44
N ARG A 64 5.19 -11.50 -8.33
CA ARG A 64 6.62 -11.69 -8.44
C ARG A 64 6.91 -13.08 -9.01
N GLN A 65 8.05 -13.19 -9.67
CA GLN A 65 8.39 -14.41 -10.35
C GLN A 65 8.87 -15.43 -9.38
N PRO A 66 8.35 -16.63 -9.41
CA PRO A 66 8.82 -17.65 -8.48
C PRO A 66 10.27 -17.98 -8.66
N THR A 67 10.76 -17.90 -9.88
CA THR A 67 12.13 -18.21 -10.12
C THR A 67 13.05 -17.17 -9.67
N ASP A 68 12.55 -16.10 -9.24
CA ASP A 68 13.37 -15.12 -8.77
C ASP A 68 14.13 -15.50 -7.70
N SER A 69 13.79 -16.52 -7.28
CA SER A 69 14.69 -16.87 -6.41
C SER A 69 15.94 -16.98 -6.99
N ARG A 70 16.19 -16.66 -7.76
CA ARG A 70 17.34 -16.61 -8.16
C ARG A 70 18.00 -15.65 -7.97
N GLY A 71 17.75 -15.66 -7.46
CA GLY A 71 18.30 -14.97 -7.24
C GLY A 71 18.59 -14.34 -7.43
N ASP A 72 18.46 -14.36 -7.45
CA ASP A 72 18.86 -13.78 -7.64
C ASP A 72 19.03 -13.15 -7.71
N SER A 73 18.99 -13.16 -7.57
CA SER A 73 19.32 -12.59 -7.70
C SER A 73 19.47 -11.99 -7.65
N SER A 74 19.50 -11.97 -7.55
CA SER A 74 19.86 -11.44 -7.58
C SER A 74 20.01 -11.08 -7.52
N SER A 75 19.96 -11.11 -7.39
CA SER A 75 20.26 -10.77 -7.38
C SER A 75 20.33 -10.63 -7.33
#